data_aba6071e33cbb7844409bef6fcee2cd7
#
_entry.id   aba6071e33cbb7844409bef6fcee2cd7
#
_cell.length_a   1.000
_cell.length_b   1.000
_cell.length_c   1.000
_cell.angle_alpha   90.00
_cell.angle_beta   90.00
_cell.angle_gamma   90.00
#
_symmetry.space_group_name_H-M   'P 1'
#
loop_
_entity.id
_entity.type
_entity.pdbx_description
1 polymer ?
#
loop_
_entity_poly.entity_id
_entity_poly.type
_entity_poly.pdbx_seq_one_letter_code
_entity_poly.pdbx_strand_id
1 'polypeptide(L)'
;MPTTLRVDLEQDGPSTTRATVRSHTAFIDRPTAKGGADRGPLGGEYQLIALGGCFSSHLLAAIRAREAPVSHVRVTVNGTMEGTPERFTAFTLSVEAACDDQELLAKLVSMAERSCQVTNTLRQSAPIDVSVIAHARSLT
;
A
#
# COMPACT_ATOMS: atom_id res chain seq x y z
N MET A 1 -18.59 -15.01 8.75
CA MET A 1 -17.67 -16.14 8.50
C MET A 1 -16.25 -15.62 8.31
N PRO A 2 -15.27 -16.22 8.98
CA PRO A 2 -13.87 -15.86 8.74
C PRO A 2 -13.45 -16.19 7.31
N THR A 3 -12.55 -15.37 6.77
CA THR A 3 -11.93 -15.58 5.47
C THR A 3 -10.44 -15.81 5.67
N THR A 4 -9.90 -16.85 5.06
CA THR A 4 -8.49 -17.17 5.16
C THR A 4 -7.81 -16.99 3.81
N LEU A 5 -6.72 -16.23 3.81
CA LEU A 5 -5.87 -16.07 2.65
C LEU A 5 -4.57 -16.85 2.89
N ARG A 6 -3.97 -17.35 1.82
CA ARG A 6 -2.76 -18.16 1.91
C ARG A 6 -1.69 -17.67 0.96
N VAL A 7 -0.47 -17.61 1.44
CA VAL A 7 0.73 -17.35 0.65
C VAL A 7 1.75 -18.44 0.98
N ASP A 8 2.35 -19.02 -0.03
CA ASP A 8 3.44 -19.99 0.15
C ASP A 8 4.77 -19.30 -0.19
N LEU A 9 5.78 -19.53 0.63
CA LEU A 9 7.11 -18.95 0.43
C LEU A 9 8.14 -20.08 0.37
N GLU A 10 9.07 -19.96 -0.58
CA GLU A 10 10.09 -20.95 -0.84
C GLU A 10 11.44 -20.28 -1.09
N GLN A 11 12.50 -20.85 -0.58
CA GLN A 11 13.85 -20.36 -0.81
C GLN A 11 14.19 -20.45 -2.30
N ASP A 12 14.73 -19.36 -2.85
CA ASP A 12 15.13 -19.30 -4.26
C ASP A 12 16.49 -18.63 -4.36
N GLY A 13 17.48 -19.26 -3.75
CA GLY A 13 18.85 -18.74 -3.69
C GLY A 13 19.28 -18.46 -2.24
N PRO A 14 20.50 -17.97 -2.04
CA PRO A 14 21.05 -17.75 -0.69
C PRO A 14 20.30 -16.70 0.11
N SER A 15 19.70 -15.69 -0.56
CA SER A 15 19.04 -14.57 0.12
C SER A 15 17.63 -14.30 -0.39
N THR A 16 17.23 -14.89 -1.51
CA THR A 16 15.94 -14.62 -2.14
C THR A 16 14.88 -15.62 -1.68
N THR A 17 13.68 -15.11 -1.42
CA THR A 17 12.50 -15.93 -1.19
C THR A 17 11.49 -15.65 -2.29
N ARG A 18 10.87 -16.70 -2.82
CA ARG A 18 9.81 -16.59 -3.82
C ARG A 18 8.48 -16.84 -3.14
N ALA A 19 7.57 -15.88 -3.29
CA ALA A 19 6.21 -16.00 -2.76
C ALA A 19 5.24 -16.32 -3.88
N THR A 20 4.32 -17.24 -3.61
CA THR A 20 3.25 -17.58 -4.55
C THR A 20 1.92 -17.40 -3.85
N VAL A 21 1.04 -16.63 -4.47
CA VAL A 21 -0.33 -16.44 -4.00
C VAL A 21 -1.26 -16.59 -5.20
N ARG A 22 -2.12 -17.60 -5.15
CA ARG A 22 -2.93 -18.01 -6.31
C ARG A 22 -2.02 -18.28 -7.52
N SER A 23 -2.15 -17.56 -8.63
CA SER A 23 -1.29 -17.70 -9.82
C SER A 23 -0.20 -16.63 -9.90
N HIS A 24 -0.05 -15.82 -8.83
CA HIS A 24 0.89 -14.70 -8.83
C HIS A 24 2.18 -15.07 -8.11
N THR A 25 3.29 -14.51 -8.58
CA THR A 25 4.62 -14.71 -8.01
C THR A 25 5.23 -13.36 -7.65
N ALA A 26 5.86 -13.29 -6.49
CA ALA A 26 6.60 -12.11 -6.04
C ALA A 26 7.89 -12.56 -5.38
N PHE A 27 8.94 -11.75 -5.50
CA PHE A 27 10.24 -12.06 -4.89
C PHE A 27 10.52 -11.10 -3.74
N ILE A 28 11.10 -11.65 -2.68
CA ILE A 28 11.54 -10.90 -1.51
C ILE A 28 13.04 -11.11 -1.38
N ASP A 29 13.78 -10.01 -1.23
CA ASP A 29 15.24 -10.11 -1.11
C ASP A 29 15.78 -8.92 -0.32
N ARG A 30 17.07 -8.99 0.00
CA ARG A 30 17.79 -7.88 0.59
C ARG A 30 18.54 -7.11 -0.51
N PRO A 31 18.74 -5.79 -0.37
CA PRO A 31 19.64 -5.06 -1.26
C PRO A 31 21.05 -5.63 -1.18
N THR A 32 21.84 -5.44 -2.23
CA THR A 32 23.22 -5.92 -2.25
C THR A 32 24.05 -5.37 -1.08
N ALA A 33 23.81 -4.12 -0.69
CA ALA A 33 24.48 -3.50 0.46
C ALA A 33 24.20 -4.22 1.78
N LYS A 34 23.14 -5.04 1.85
CA LYS A 34 22.76 -5.80 3.05
C LYS A 34 22.98 -7.31 2.85
N GLY A 35 23.79 -7.68 1.87
CA GLY A 35 24.13 -9.09 1.61
C GLY A 35 23.15 -9.85 0.74
N GLY A 36 22.26 -9.16 0.06
CA GLY A 36 21.30 -9.79 -0.83
C GLY A 36 21.69 -9.70 -2.30
N ALA A 37 20.84 -10.24 -3.16
CA ALA A 37 20.96 -10.18 -4.60
C ALA A 37 20.04 -9.12 -5.23
N ASP A 38 19.26 -8.43 -4.42
CA ASP A 38 18.35 -7.36 -4.84
C ASP A 38 17.35 -7.82 -5.93
N ARG A 39 16.84 -9.04 -5.80
CA ARG A 39 15.89 -9.60 -6.76
C ARG A 39 14.45 -9.18 -6.49
N GLY A 40 14.21 -8.50 -5.39
CA GLY A 40 12.89 -8.02 -5.02
C GLY A 40 12.96 -7.10 -3.82
N PRO A 41 11.83 -6.49 -3.45
CA PRO A 41 11.76 -5.66 -2.25
C PRO A 41 12.00 -6.47 -0.97
N LEU A 42 12.33 -5.74 0.10
CA LEU A 42 12.38 -6.30 1.45
C LEU A 42 10.97 -6.66 1.93
N GLY A 43 10.89 -7.59 2.89
CA GLY A 43 9.61 -7.91 3.54
C GLY A 43 8.94 -6.68 4.15
N GLY A 44 9.73 -5.80 4.80
CA GLY A 44 9.20 -4.55 5.35
C GLY A 44 8.66 -3.62 4.26
N GLU A 45 9.30 -3.58 3.10
CA GLU A 45 8.80 -2.79 1.97
C GLU A 45 7.49 -3.37 1.43
N TYR A 46 7.33 -4.69 1.45
CA TYR A 46 6.06 -5.32 1.08
C TYR A 46 4.93 -4.95 2.04
N GLN A 47 5.23 -4.66 3.31
CA GLN A 47 4.23 -4.16 4.23
C GLN A 47 3.69 -2.80 3.77
N LEU A 48 4.56 -1.92 3.26
CA LEU A 48 4.16 -0.64 2.68
C LEU A 48 3.40 -0.84 1.37
N ILE A 49 3.84 -1.77 0.54
CA ILE A 49 3.13 -2.13 -0.70
C ILE A 49 1.72 -2.63 -0.37
N ALA A 50 1.60 -3.48 0.64
CA ALA A 50 0.31 -4.01 1.07
C ALA A 50 -0.61 -2.90 1.56
N LEU A 51 -0.10 -2.00 2.38
CA LEU A 51 -0.88 -0.88 2.90
C LEU A 51 -1.36 0.03 1.77
N GLY A 52 -0.44 0.49 0.91
CA GLY A 52 -0.79 1.37 -0.20
C GLY A 52 -1.62 0.68 -1.27
N GLY A 53 -1.32 -0.58 -1.56
CA GLY A 53 -2.03 -1.36 -2.57
C GLY A 53 -3.46 -1.69 -2.17
N CYS A 54 -3.67 -2.10 -0.93
CA CYS A 54 -5.01 -2.37 -0.40
C CYS A 54 -5.85 -1.09 -0.38
N PHE A 55 -5.26 0.00 0.12
CA PHE A 55 -5.89 1.32 0.11
C PHE A 55 -6.27 1.73 -1.31
N SER A 56 -5.33 1.65 -2.26
CA SER A 56 -5.56 2.03 -3.65
C SER A 56 -6.66 1.20 -4.30
N SER A 57 -6.69 -0.09 -4.02
CA SER A 57 -7.71 -0.99 -4.55
C SER A 57 -9.12 -0.54 -4.11
N HIS A 58 -9.28 -0.18 -2.84
CA HIS A 58 -10.56 0.32 -2.33
C HIS A 58 -10.90 1.70 -2.90
N LEU A 59 -9.90 2.57 -3.06
CA LEU A 59 -10.12 3.89 -3.65
C LEU A 59 -10.58 3.77 -5.11
N LEU A 60 -9.90 2.94 -5.90
CA LEU A 60 -10.27 2.72 -7.30
C LEU A 60 -11.66 2.09 -7.42
N ALA A 61 -12.02 1.18 -6.52
CA ALA A 61 -13.35 0.59 -6.49
C ALA A 61 -14.41 1.64 -6.18
N ALA A 62 -14.15 2.54 -5.24
CA ALA A 62 -15.09 3.61 -4.89
C ALA A 62 -15.26 4.60 -6.06
N ILE A 63 -14.18 4.94 -6.74
CA ILE A 63 -14.22 5.80 -7.92
C ILE A 63 -15.09 5.17 -9.00
N ARG A 64 -14.86 3.89 -9.28
CA ARG A 64 -15.60 3.17 -10.32
C ARG A 64 -17.10 3.06 -9.97
N ALA A 65 -17.41 2.69 -8.73
CA ALA A 65 -18.80 2.48 -8.31
C ALA A 65 -19.63 3.76 -8.42
N ARG A 66 -19.01 4.91 -8.27
CA ARG A 66 -19.68 6.23 -8.34
C ARG A 66 -19.47 6.93 -9.67
N GLU A 67 -18.76 6.31 -10.59
CA GLU A 67 -18.38 6.95 -11.87
C GLU A 67 -17.82 8.35 -11.62
N ALA A 68 -16.98 8.46 -10.57
CA ALA A 68 -16.43 9.74 -10.14
C ALA A 68 -15.38 10.24 -11.14
N PRO A 69 -15.33 11.58 -11.40
CA PRO A 69 -14.37 12.16 -12.33
C PRO A 69 -12.99 12.29 -11.69
N VAL A 70 -12.38 11.16 -11.36
CA VAL A 70 -11.06 11.07 -10.72
C VAL A 70 -10.19 10.14 -11.55
N SER A 71 -8.98 10.59 -11.89
CA SER A 71 -8.02 9.82 -12.67
C SER A 71 -6.59 10.08 -12.17
N HIS A 72 -5.63 9.32 -12.71
CA HIS A 72 -4.22 9.47 -12.39
C HIS A 72 -3.95 9.42 -10.87
N VAL A 73 -4.56 8.45 -10.19
CA VAL A 73 -4.37 8.27 -8.76
C VAL A 73 -2.93 7.84 -8.48
N ARG A 74 -2.28 8.54 -7.56
CA ARG A 74 -0.95 8.20 -7.07
C ARG A 74 -0.98 8.15 -5.56
N VAL A 75 -0.45 7.06 -5.00
CA VAL A 75 -0.34 6.90 -3.54
C VAL A 75 1.13 6.69 -3.19
N THR A 76 1.63 7.52 -2.28
CA THR A 76 2.98 7.38 -1.74
C THR A 76 2.84 6.95 -0.29
N VAL A 77 3.56 5.89 0.09
CA VAL A 77 3.52 5.35 1.45
C VAL A 77 4.90 5.47 2.06
N ASN A 78 4.96 6.05 3.26
CA ASN A 78 6.19 6.08 4.05
C ASN A 78 5.96 5.33 5.35
N GLY A 79 6.94 4.53 5.76
CA GLY A 79 6.95 3.87 7.05
C GLY A 79 8.19 4.31 7.81
N THR A 80 8.02 4.65 9.09
CA THR A 80 9.11 5.04 9.97
C THR A 80 9.42 3.86 10.89
N MET A 81 10.69 3.48 10.95
CA MET A 81 11.15 2.41 11.84
C MET A 81 12.01 2.98 12.95
N GLU A 82 11.78 2.52 14.17
CA GLU A 82 12.49 2.95 15.36
C GLU A 82 12.60 1.81 16.37
N GLY A 83 13.49 1.99 17.33
CA GLY A 83 13.55 1.15 18.52
C GLY A 83 14.54 -0.01 18.45
N THR A 84 14.66 -0.69 19.58
CA THR A 84 15.48 -1.88 19.73
C THR A 84 14.64 -2.90 20.53
N PRO A 85 14.14 -3.96 19.90
CA PRO A 85 14.24 -4.30 18.47
C PRO A 85 13.48 -3.30 17.60
N GLU A 86 13.94 -3.15 16.37
CA GLU A 86 13.36 -2.21 15.40
C GLU A 86 11.98 -2.65 14.95
N ARG A 87 11.06 -1.67 14.85
CA ARG A 87 9.69 -1.91 14.35
C ARG A 87 9.17 -0.67 13.65
N PHE A 88 8.15 -0.84 12.84
CA PHE A 88 7.45 0.31 12.28
C PHE A 88 6.65 0.99 13.39
N THR A 89 6.86 2.30 13.54
CA THR A 89 6.21 3.11 14.57
C THR A 89 5.19 4.09 14.01
N ALA A 90 5.21 4.34 12.71
CA ALA A 90 4.25 5.23 12.06
C ALA A 90 4.21 4.96 10.56
N PHE A 91 3.05 5.23 9.95
CA PHE A 91 2.85 5.17 8.51
C PHE A 91 2.17 6.44 8.04
N THR A 92 2.55 6.93 6.85
CA THR A 92 1.85 8.03 6.19
C THR A 92 1.52 7.63 4.76
N LEU A 93 0.34 8.01 4.31
CA LEU A 93 -0.09 7.86 2.92
C LEU A 93 -0.39 9.24 2.37
N SER A 94 0.20 9.57 1.23
CA SER A 94 -0.10 10.77 0.48
C SER A 94 -0.84 10.36 -0.79
N VAL A 95 -2.03 10.90 -0.97
CA VAL A 95 -2.88 10.56 -2.12
C VAL A 95 -3.00 11.78 -3.02
N GLU A 96 -2.65 11.61 -4.28
CA GLU A 96 -2.78 12.64 -5.31
C GLU A 96 -3.61 12.08 -6.46
N ALA A 97 -4.42 12.93 -7.07
CA ALA A 97 -5.19 12.52 -8.24
C ALA A 97 -5.59 13.75 -9.06
N ALA A 98 -5.89 13.53 -10.33
CA ALA A 98 -6.51 14.54 -11.17
C ALA A 98 -8.01 14.56 -10.83
N CYS A 99 -8.43 15.62 -10.18
CA CYS A 99 -9.81 15.81 -9.72
C CYS A 99 -10.05 17.28 -9.46
N ASP A 100 -11.12 17.83 -10.04
CA ASP A 100 -11.44 19.26 -9.88
C ASP A 100 -12.12 19.54 -8.52
N ASP A 101 -12.60 18.52 -7.85
CA ASP A 101 -13.34 18.63 -6.60
C ASP A 101 -12.58 17.99 -5.44
N GLN A 102 -11.89 18.83 -4.65
CA GLN A 102 -11.10 18.39 -3.51
C GLN A 102 -11.96 17.67 -2.47
N GLU A 103 -13.17 18.15 -2.23
CA GLU A 103 -14.06 17.54 -1.24
C GLU A 103 -14.51 16.15 -1.67
N LEU A 104 -14.79 15.97 -2.94
CA LEU A 104 -15.15 14.66 -3.48
C LEU A 104 -14.01 13.68 -3.31
N LEU A 105 -12.78 14.09 -3.66
CA LEU A 105 -11.61 13.23 -3.52
C LEU A 105 -11.39 12.85 -2.05
N ALA A 106 -11.48 13.83 -1.15
CA ALA A 106 -11.31 13.58 0.29
C ALA A 106 -12.36 12.59 0.81
N LYS A 107 -13.59 12.67 0.33
CA LYS A 107 -14.66 11.76 0.71
C LYS A 107 -14.38 10.34 0.23
N LEU A 108 -13.96 10.19 -1.02
CA LEU A 108 -13.60 8.88 -1.57
C LEU A 108 -12.42 8.25 -0.84
N VAL A 109 -11.42 9.06 -0.51
CA VAL A 109 -10.26 8.63 0.27
C VAL A 109 -10.67 8.17 1.67
N SER A 110 -11.55 8.91 2.34
CA SER A 110 -12.06 8.54 3.65
C SER A 110 -12.79 7.19 3.62
N MET A 111 -13.56 6.94 2.57
CA MET A 111 -14.26 5.67 2.37
C MET A 111 -13.26 4.52 2.17
N ALA A 112 -12.24 4.74 1.33
CA ALA A 112 -11.20 3.76 1.08
C ALA A 112 -10.45 3.42 2.37
N GLU A 113 -10.12 4.43 3.16
CA GLU A 113 -9.40 4.27 4.42
C GLU A 113 -10.19 3.38 5.39
N ARG A 114 -11.49 3.60 5.52
CA ARG A 114 -12.33 2.80 6.41
C ARG A 114 -12.49 1.35 5.96
N SER A 115 -12.45 1.11 4.66
CA SER A 115 -12.63 -0.24 4.09
C SER A 115 -11.33 -1.03 3.99
N CYS A 116 -10.19 -0.37 4.12
CA CYS A 116 -8.88 -1.01 3.89
C CYS A 116 -8.52 -1.94 5.06
N GLN A 117 -8.49 -3.24 4.78
CA GLN A 117 -8.18 -4.26 5.79
C GLN A 117 -6.77 -4.08 6.38
N VAL A 118 -5.79 -3.74 5.54
CA VAL A 118 -4.42 -3.55 5.99
C VAL A 118 -4.32 -2.33 6.90
N THR A 119 -4.97 -1.21 6.53
CA THR A 119 -5.04 -0.03 7.39
C THR A 119 -5.66 -0.38 8.75
N ASN A 120 -6.78 -1.10 8.72
CA ASN A 120 -7.49 -1.47 9.95
C ASN A 120 -6.63 -2.34 10.86
N THR A 121 -5.85 -3.24 10.27
CA THR A 121 -4.94 -4.12 11.01
C THR A 121 -3.76 -3.34 11.60
N LEU A 122 -3.06 -2.57 10.77
CA LEU A 122 -1.83 -1.87 11.19
C LEU A 122 -2.11 -0.74 12.16
N ARG A 123 -3.27 -0.09 12.06
CA ARG A 123 -3.64 1.04 12.94
C ARG A 123 -3.68 0.62 14.41
N GLN A 124 -3.90 -0.64 14.70
CA GLN A 124 -3.90 -1.15 16.07
C GLN A 124 -2.49 -1.16 16.68
N SER A 125 -1.45 -1.08 15.85
CA SER A 125 -0.04 -1.13 16.28
C SER A 125 0.70 0.19 16.13
N ALA A 126 0.26 1.04 15.18
CA ALA A 126 0.97 2.29 14.87
C ALA A 126 -0.01 3.28 14.23
N PRO A 127 0.20 4.60 14.45
CA PRO A 127 -0.63 5.61 13.80
C PRO A 127 -0.43 5.60 12.29
N ILE A 128 -1.52 5.86 11.57
CA ILE A 128 -1.55 5.98 10.11
C ILE A 128 -2.19 7.32 9.77
N ASP A 129 -1.43 8.20 9.14
CA ASP A 129 -1.92 9.49 8.69
C ASP A 129 -2.09 9.48 7.17
N VAL A 130 -3.23 9.95 6.70
CA VAL A 130 -3.55 10.01 5.27
C VAL A 130 -3.75 11.47 4.89
N SER A 131 -3.00 11.91 3.87
CA SER A 131 -3.16 13.25 3.31
C SER A 131 -3.62 13.15 1.85
N VAL A 132 -4.34 14.17 1.39
CA VAL A 132 -4.97 14.17 0.07
C VAL A 132 -4.65 15.47 -0.66
N ILE A 133 -4.23 15.35 -1.90
CA ILE A 133 -4.03 16.49 -2.79
C ILE A 133 -4.77 16.21 -4.10
N ALA A 134 -5.72 17.06 -4.43
CA ALA A 134 -6.41 17.01 -5.72
C ALA A 134 -5.75 18.01 -6.66
N HIS A 135 -5.43 17.56 -7.86
CA HIS A 135 -4.89 18.42 -8.91
C HIS A 135 -5.99 18.71 -9.93
N ALA A 136 -6.05 19.93 -10.41
CA ALA A 136 -6.99 20.30 -11.46
C ALA A 136 -6.76 19.38 -12.67
N ARG A 137 -7.87 18.89 -13.24
CA ARG A 137 -7.79 17.98 -14.37
C ARG A 137 -7.35 18.73 -15.63
N SER A 138 -6.50 18.07 -16.43
CA SER A 138 -6.10 18.61 -17.71
C SER A 138 -7.26 18.52 -18.71
N LEU A 139 -7.44 19.57 -19.52
CA LEU A 139 -8.45 19.60 -20.57
C LEU A 139 -7.93 19.05 -21.90
N THR A 140 -6.67 18.62 -21.95
CA THR A 140 -6.07 18.07 -23.17
C THR A 140 -6.19 16.56 -23.25
#